data_8b03bd4799f6b14a1f7810df28972b80
#
_entry.id   8b03bd4799f6b14a1f7810df28972b80
#
_cell.length_a   1.000
_cell.length_b   1.000
_cell.length_c   1.000
_cell.angle_alpha   90.00
_cell.angle_beta   90.00
_cell.angle_gamma   90.00
#
_symmetry.space_group_name_H-M   'P 1'
#
loop_
_entity.id
_entity.type
_entity.pdbx_description
1 polymer ?
#
loop_
_entity_poly.entity_id
_entity_poly.type
_entity_poly.pdbx_seq_one_letter_code
_entity_poly.pdbx_strand_id
1 'polypeptide(L)'
;MFNLLPKDPNTYRWIILPICFLLIAITNGLTLGGLPVFDEKIMQSLKEISGEDILVGDLKIKSGITLWSAGIFGIFSGIIADKFGVKKLMIIGLLILSACFWQYGKADSLMDMYIIHAFMGLVLCVSGM
;
A
#
# COMPACT_ATOMS: atom_id res chain seq x y z
N MET A 1 11.15 -25.43 -10.90
CA MET A 1 11.90 -24.29 -11.43
C MET A 1 12.00 -23.19 -10.36
N PHE A 2 12.82 -23.34 -9.35
CA PHE A 2 13.25 -22.33 -8.35
C PHE A 2 14.27 -23.00 -7.38
N ASN A 3 15.35 -23.51 -7.95
CA ASN A 3 16.50 -24.02 -7.18
C ASN A 3 17.58 -22.93 -7.00
N LEU A 4 17.16 -21.64 -6.95
CA LEU A 4 18.10 -20.52 -6.80
C LEU A 4 18.35 -20.12 -5.35
N LEU A 5 17.66 -20.74 -4.40
CA LEU A 5 17.86 -20.43 -2.99
C LEU A 5 18.87 -21.42 -2.39
N PRO A 6 19.87 -20.94 -1.64
CA PRO A 6 20.84 -21.79 -0.98
C PRO A 6 20.14 -22.72 0.01
N LYS A 7 20.55 -23.99 0.01
CA LYS A 7 20.01 -25.03 0.90
C LYS A 7 20.42 -24.83 2.37
N ASP A 8 21.39 -23.98 2.63
CA ASP A 8 21.86 -23.65 3.98
C ASP A 8 20.89 -22.71 4.69
N PRO A 9 20.27 -23.11 5.81
CA PRO A 9 19.29 -22.31 6.52
C PRO A 9 19.84 -20.97 7.01
N ASN A 10 21.14 -20.87 7.27
CA ASN A 10 21.76 -19.60 7.68
C ASN A 10 21.89 -18.62 6.51
N THR A 11 22.34 -19.08 5.36
CA THR A 11 22.47 -18.25 4.15
C THR A 11 21.10 -17.79 3.67
N TYR A 12 20.08 -18.66 3.77
CA TYR A 12 18.70 -18.33 3.41
C TYR A 12 18.14 -17.16 4.24
N ARG A 13 18.39 -17.14 5.55
CA ARG A 13 17.94 -16.06 6.45
C ARG A 13 18.52 -14.71 6.07
N TRP A 14 19.81 -14.66 5.73
CA TRP A 14 20.50 -13.44 5.34
C TRP A 14 20.04 -12.87 3.99
N ILE A 15 19.48 -13.70 3.12
CA ILE A 15 18.90 -13.26 1.84
C ILE A 15 17.46 -12.78 2.03
N ILE A 16 16.67 -13.45 2.86
CA ILE A 16 15.27 -13.07 3.09
C ILE A 16 15.16 -11.72 3.80
N LEU A 17 16.01 -11.47 4.78
CA LEU A 17 15.95 -10.24 5.59
C LEU A 17 15.99 -8.95 4.74
N PRO A 18 16.98 -8.74 3.84
CA PRO A 18 16.98 -7.56 2.97
C PRO A 18 15.82 -7.53 1.98
N ILE A 19 15.33 -8.68 1.51
CA ILE A 19 14.16 -8.72 0.63
C ILE A 19 12.92 -8.24 1.37
N CYS A 20 12.67 -8.73 2.58
CA CYS A 20 11.56 -8.27 3.41
C CYS A 20 11.69 -6.78 3.75
N PHE A 21 12.89 -6.32 4.09
CA PHE A 21 13.15 -4.90 4.34
C PHE A 21 12.83 -4.04 3.13
N LEU A 22 13.27 -4.43 1.93
CA LEU A 22 12.97 -3.72 0.69
C LEU A 22 11.46 -3.71 0.39
N LEU A 23 10.76 -4.81 0.57
CA LEU A 23 9.33 -4.89 0.37
C LEU A 23 8.58 -3.93 1.31
N ILE A 24 8.92 -3.93 2.60
CA ILE A 24 8.32 -3.03 3.58
C ILE A 24 8.67 -1.57 3.25
N ALA A 25 9.92 -1.28 2.89
CA ALA A 25 10.36 0.06 2.52
C ALA A 25 9.63 0.58 1.28
N ILE A 26 9.44 -0.25 0.26
CA ILE A 26 8.72 0.12 -0.95
C ILE A 26 7.23 0.31 -0.65
N THR A 27 6.58 -0.63 0.00
CA THR A 27 5.14 -0.55 0.26
C THR A 27 4.79 0.62 1.19
N ASN A 28 5.45 0.77 2.33
CA ASN A 28 5.20 1.87 3.25
C ASN A 28 5.77 3.20 2.72
N GLY A 29 6.96 3.17 2.11
CA GLY A 29 7.59 4.36 1.56
C GLY A 29 6.77 5.01 0.46
N LEU A 30 6.20 4.22 -0.46
CA LEU A 30 5.36 4.74 -1.53
C LEU A 30 3.98 5.19 -1.02
N THR A 31 3.34 4.40 -0.16
CA THR A 31 1.96 4.69 0.26
C THR A 31 1.87 5.80 1.31
N LEU A 32 2.71 5.77 2.33
CA LEU A 32 2.65 6.73 3.45
C LEU A 32 3.61 7.91 3.29
N GLY A 33 4.77 7.69 2.67
CA GLY A 33 5.80 8.72 2.50
C GLY A 33 5.78 9.38 1.13
N GLY A 34 5.59 8.61 0.05
CA GLY A 34 5.69 9.11 -1.33
C GLY A 34 4.47 9.91 -1.77
N LEU A 35 3.26 9.42 -1.52
CA LEU A 35 2.03 10.09 -1.96
C LEU A 35 1.85 11.49 -1.37
N PRO A 36 2.12 11.76 -0.08
CA PRO A 36 1.99 13.11 0.47
C PRO A 36 2.91 14.16 -0.17
N VAL A 37 4.02 13.75 -0.77
CA VAL A 37 4.92 14.68 -1.50
C VAL A 37 4.23 15.30 -2.73
N PHE A 38 3.26 14.59 -3.29
CA PHE A 38 2.49 15.06 -4.46
C PHE A 38 1.20 15.78 -4.09
N ASP A 39 0.88 15.94 -2.80
CA ASP A 39 -0.38 16.52 -2.33
C ASP A 39 -0.66 17.90 -2.91
N GLU A 40 0.35 18.77 -3.03
CA GLU A 40 0.17 20.10 -3.62
C GLU A 40 -0.23 20.04 -5.11
N LYS A 41 0.42 19.14 -5.87
CA LYS A 41 0.10 18.96 -7.30
C LYS A 41 -1.26 18.34 -7.50
N ILE A 42 -1.60 17.37 -6.65
CA ILE A 42 -2.92 16.71 -6.66
C ILE A 42 -4.01 17.72 -6.36
N MET A 43 -3.80 18.58 -5.36
CA MET A 43 -4.74 19.64 -4.99
C MET A 43 -4.97 20.61 -6.16
N GLN A 44 -3.91 21.03 -6.86
CA GLN A 44 -4.03 21.89 -8.02
C GLN A 44 -4.80 21.22 -9.15
N SER A 45 -4.47 19.97 -9.49
CA SER A 45 -5.16 19.22 -10.54
C SER A 45 -6.63 18.97 -10.22
N LEU A 46 -6.96 18.61 -8.99
CA LEU A 46 -8.34 18.41 -8.57
C LEU A 46 -9.14 19.71 -8.58
N LYS A 47 -8.52 20.83 -8.19
CA LYS A 47 -9.16 22.15 -8.25
C LYS A 47 -9.47 22.55 -9.70
N GLU A 48 -8.58 22.24 -10.65
CA GLU A 48 -8.80 22.49 -12.07
C GLU A 48 -9.94 21.63 -12.64
N ILE A 49 -10.08 20.38 -12.19
CA ILE A 49 -11.06 19.41 -12.69
C ILE A 49 -12.44 19.64 -12.04
N SER A 50 -12.48 19.75 -10.71
CA SER A 50 -13.74 19.83 -9.95
C SER A 50 -14.24 21.25 -9.72
N GLY A 51 -13.36 22.25 -9.81
CA GLY A 51 -13.69 23.64 -9.46
C GLY A 51 -13.91 23.89 -7.97
N GLU A 52 -13.72 22.89 -7.11
CA GLU A 52 -13.88 22.99 -5.66
C GLU A 52 -12.58 23.40 -4.98
N ASP A 53 -12.69 24.24 -3.94
CA ASP A 53 -11.56 24.59 -3.09
C ASP A 53 -11.26 23.44 -2.11
N ILE A 54 -10.32 22.59 -2.48
CA ILE A 54 -9.88 21.45 -1.68
C ILE A 54 -8.87 21.93 -0.64
N LEU A 55 -9.15 21.68 0.62
CA LEU A 55 -8.25 22.03 1.72
C LEU A 55 -7.17 20.96 1.90
N VAL A 56 -6.00 21.39 2.36
CA VAL A 56 -4.90 20.45 2.74
C VAL A 56 -5.37 19.42 3.77
N GLY A 57 -6.34 19.79 4.61
CA GLY A 57 -6.97 18.89 5.58
C GLY A 57 -7.65 17.69 4.92
N ASP A 58 -8.37 17.92 3.82
CA ASP A 58 -9.09 16.87 3.09
C ASP A 58 -8.15 15.83 2.51
N LEU A 59 -6.98 16.28 2.03
CA LEU A 59 -5.93 15.36 1.56
C LEU A 59 -5.27 14.59 2.70
N LYS A 60 -5.18 15.13 3.90
CA LYS A 60 -4.65 14.40 5.06
C LYS A 60 -5.60 13.30 5.55
N ILE A 61 -6.91 13.45 5.33
CA ILE A 61 -7.90 12.43 5.66
C ILE A 61 -7.62 11.13 4.91
N LYS A 62 -7.17 11.18 3.66
CA LYS A 62 -6.82 9.98 2.87
C LYS A 62 -5.75 9.11 3.58
N SER A 63 -4.72 9.74 4.15
CA SER A 63 -3.68 9.02 4.90
C SER A 63 -4.23 8.41 6.18
N GLY A 64 -5.14 9.12 6.85
CA GLY A 64 -5.90 8.60 7.99
C GLY A 64 -6.72 7.36 7.60
N ILE A 65 -7.43 7.40 6.49
CA ILE A 65 -8.21 6.25 5.97
C ILE A 65 -7.30 5.04 5.74
N THR A 66 -6.12 5.24 5.17
CA THR A 66 -5.15 4.16 4.96
C THR A 66 -4.76 3.49 6.28
N LEU A 67 -4.44 4.28 7.32
CA LEU A 67 -4.06 3.76 8.62
C LEU A 67 -5.23 3.07 9.34
N TRP A 68 -6.42 3.63 9.28
CA TRP A 68 -7.63 3.02 9.85
C TRP A 68 -7.96 1.70 9.16
N SER A 69 -7.94 1.67 7.83
CA SER A 69 -8.13 0.42 7.06
C SER A 69 -7.07 -0.59 7.43
N ALA A 70 -5.80 -0.18 7.51
CA ALA A 70 -4.72 -1.05 7.94
C ALA A 70 -4.97 -1.64 9.34
N GLY A 71 -5.41 -0.84 10.31
CA GLY A 71 -5.73 -1.33 11.66
C GLY A 71 -6.88 -2.36 11.68
N ILE A 72 -7.97 -2.08 10.97
CA ILE A 72 -9.14 -2.96 10.93
C ILE A 72 -8.80 -4.29 10.23
N PHE A 73 -8.21 -4.20 9.04
CA PHE A 73 -7.88 -5.40 8.26
C PHE A 73 -6.68 -6.16 8.82
N GLY A 74 -5.82 -5.53 9.63
CA GLY A 74 -4.71 -6.18 10.31
C GLY A 74 -5.14 -7.36 11.17
N ILE A 75 -6.28 -7.25 11.83
CA ILE A 75 -6.83 -8.33 12.67
C ILE A 75 -7.21 -9.56 11.82
N PHE A 76 -7.79 -9.32 10.64
CA PHE A 76 -8.23 -10.38 9.75
C PHE A 76 -7.11 -10.97 8.90
N SER A 77 -6.08 -10.16 8.61
CA SER A 77 -4.98 -10.56 7.73
C SER A 77 -4.18 -11.72 8.31
N GLY A 78 -4.00 -11.79 9.64
CA GLY A 78 -3.36 -12.92 10.32
C GLY A 78 -4.10 -14.23 10.05
N ILE A 79 -5.42 -14.24 10.22
CA ILE A 79 -6.26 -15.42 9.98
C ILE A 79 -6.20 -15.87 8.51
N ILE A 80 -6.17 -14.91 7.59
CA ILE A 80 -6.09 -15.16 6.16
C ILE A 80 -4.69 -15.70 5.79
N ALA A 81 -3.64 -15.16 6.39
CA ALA A 81 -2.26 -15.61 6.18
C ALA A 81 -2.04 -17.04 6.65
N ASP A 82 -2.60 -17.41 7.80
CA ASP A 82 -2.53 -18.77 8.32
C ASP A 82 -3.24 -19.79 7.41
N LYS A 83 -4.36 -19.38 6.79
CA LYS A 83 -5.14 -20.25 5.92
C LYS A 83 -4.60 -20.41 4.51
N PHE A 84 -4.14 -19.31 3.90
CA PHE A 84 -3.73 -19.26 2.48
C PHE A 84 -2.23 -19.26 2.28
N GLY A 85 -1.48 -19.01 3.33
CA GLY A 85 -0.02 -18.87 3.31
C GLY A 85 0.44 -17.45 2.93
N VAL A 86 1.39 -16.95 3.69
CA VAL A 86 1.93 -15.58 3.57
C VAL A 86 2.42 -15.25 2.16
N LYS A 87 3.12 -16.19 1.49
CA LYS A 87 3.68 -15.97 0.15
C LYS A 87 2.64 -15.62 -0.91
N LYS A 88 1.51 -16.35 -0.93
CA LYS A 88 0.42 -16.07 -1.89
C LYS A 88 -0.23 -14.73 -1.59
N LEU A 89 -0.44 -14.45 -0.31
CA LEU A 89 -1.05 -13.24 0.15
C LEU A 89 -0.21 -12.01 -0.20
N MET A 90 1.12 -12.07 -0.04
CA MET A 90 2.03 -11.00 -0.44
C MET A 90 1.98 -10.70 -1.95
N ILE A 91 1.95 -11.75 -2.79
CA ILE A 91 1.86 -11.57 -4.24
C ILE A 91 0.54 -10.88 -4.61
N ILE A 92 -0.57 -11.32 -4.04
CA ILE A 92 -1.90 -10.71 -4.26
C ILE A 92 -1.89 -9.26 -3.76
N GLY A 93 -1.32 -9.00 -2.59
CA GLY A 93 -1.20 -7.65 -2.03
C GLY A 93 -0.42 -6.71 -2.96
N LEU A 94 0.71 -7.15 -3.51
CA LEU A 94 1.51 -6.35 -4.45
C LEU A 94 0.76 -6.07 -5.76
N LEU A 95 -0.01 -7.03 -6.27
CA LEU A 95 -0.85 -6.82 -7.46
C LEU A 95 -1.95 -5.80 -7.19
N ILE A 96 -2.62 -5.89 -6.04
CA ILE A 96 -3.63 -4.90 -5.63
C ILE A 96 -2.99 -3.52 -5.47
N LEU A 97 -1.81 -3.43 -4.84
CA LEU A 97 -1.09 -2.16 -4.69
C LEU A 97 -0.77 -1.53 -6.04
N SER A 98 -0.29 -2.32 -7.00
CA SER A 98 -0.01 -1.86 -8.36
C SER A 98 -1.27 -1.32 -9.06
N ALA A 99 -2.41 -2.02 -8.91
CA ALA A 99 -3.69 -1.56 -9.43
C ALA A 99 -4.16 -0.27 -8.76
N CYS A 100 -3.97 -0.14 -7.44
CA CYS A 100 -4.28 1.08 -6.69
C CYS A 100 -3.47 2.28 -7.20
N PHE A 101 -2.16 2.12 -7.44
CA PHE A 101 -1.34 3.20 -8.01
C PHE A 101 -1.77 3.58 -9.42
N TRP A 102 -2.13 2.61 -10.26
CA TRP A 102 -2.66 2.91 -11.59
C TRP A 102 -3.97 3.70 -11.51
N GLN A 103 -4.89 3.25 -10.65
CA GLN A 103 -6.16 3.93 -10.44
C GLN A 103 -5.98 5.34 -9.84
N TYR A 104 -4.98 5.50 -8.97
CA TYR A 104 -4.65 6.78 -8.37
C TYR A 104 -4.28 7.85 -9.41
N GLY A 105 -3.57 7.46 -10.48
CA GLY A 105 -3.26 8.35 -11.60
C GLY A 105 -4.46 8.75 -12.47
N LYS A 106 -5.64 8.15 -12.24
CA LYS A 106 -6.90 8.42 -12.96
C LYS A 106 -7.99 8.98 -12.05
N ALA A 107 -7.68 9.26 -10.80
CA ALA A 107 -8.66 9.75 -9.83
C ALA A 107 -9.02 11.21 -10.15
N ASP A 108 -10.29 11.43 -10.44
CA ASP A 108 -10.85 12.76 -10.78
C ASP A 108 -11.61 13.40 -9.60
N SER A 109 -11.79 12.67 -8.50
CA SER A 109 -12.48 13.16 -7.31
C SER A 109 -11.77 12.75 -6.01
N LEU A 110 -12.05 13.53 -4.93
CA LEU A 110 -11.58 13.19 -3.58
C LEU A 110 -12.14 11.85 -3.10
N MET A 111 -13.37 11.52 -3.48
CA MET A 111 -13.99 10.25 -3.08
C MET A 111 -13.26 9.05 -3.67
N ASP A 112 -12.85 9.15 -4.94
CA ASP A 112 -12.04 8.09 -5.59
C ASP A 112 -10.74 7.87 -4.84
N MET A 113 -10.07 8.96 -4.43
CA MET A 113 -8.84 8.88 -3.64
C MET A 113 -9.06 8.21 -2.28
N TYR A 114 -10.16 8.51 -1.60
CA TYR A 114 -10.47 7.88 -0.31
C TYR A 114 -10.69 6.38 -0.45
N ILE A 115 -11.40 5.95 -1.49
CA ILE A 115 -11.62 4.53 -1.80
C ILE A 115 -10.30 3.82 -2.10
N ILE A 116 -9.46 4.41 -2.93
CA ILE A 116 -8.15 3.85 -3.27
C ILE A 116 -7.27 3.72 -2.01
N HIS A 117 -7.26 4.73 -1.14
CA HIS A 117 -6.51 4.70 0.11
C HIS A 117 -7.02 3.65 1.10
N ALA A 118 -8.32 3.36 1.11
CA ALA A 118 -8.88 2.26 1.89
C ALA A 118 -8.33 0.90 1.41
N PHE A 119 -8.24 0.68 0.09
CA PHE A 119 -7.63 -0.52 -0.47
C PHE A 119 -6.11 -0.59 -0.22
N MET A 120 -5.40 0.53 -0.32
CA MET A 120 -3.98 0.61 0.02
C MET A 120 -3.73 0.21 1.49
N GLY A 121 -4.60 0.63 2.42
CA GLY A 121 -4.53 0.22 3.81
C GLY A 121 -4.65 -1.29 4.02
N LEU A 122 -5.52 -1.96 3.25
CA LEU A 122 -5.62 -3.41 3.25
C LEU A 122 -4.31 -4.07 2.82
N VAL A 123 -3.65 -3.53 1.80
CA VAL A 123 -2.36 -4.06 1.31
C VAL A 123 -1.24 -3.86 2.31
N LEU A 124 -1.21 -2.72 3.02
CA LEU A 124 -0.21 -2.46 4.06
C LEU A 124 -0.22 -3.52 5.16
N CYS A 125 -1.40 -4.01 5.55
CA CYS A 125 -1.51 -5.09 6.52
C CYS A 125 -0.86 -6.38 6.04
N VAL A 126 -1.06 -6.70 4.76
CA VAL A 126 -0.54 -7.93 4.16
C VAL A 126 0.97 -7.88 3.97
N SER A 127 1.53 -6.71 3.70
CA SER A 127 2.97 -6.52 3.51
C SER A 127 3.76 -6.37 4.81
N GLY A 128 3.09 -6.07 5.91
CA GLY A 128 3.69 -5.90 7.25
C GLY A 128 3.81 -7.19 8.05
N MET A 129 3.36 -8.33 7.50
CA MET A 129 3.49 -9.68 8.06
C MET A 129 4.74 -10.38 7.55
#